data_48cc497a7e349276ab04b60741a7a7d0
#
_entry.id   48cc497a7e349276ab04b60741a7a7d0
#
_cell.length_a   1.000
_cell.length_b   1.000
_cell.length_c   1.000
_cell.angle_alpha   90.00
_cell.angle_beta   90.00
_cell.angle_gamma   90.00
#
_symmetry.space_group_name_H-M   'P 1'
#
loop_
_entity.id
_entity.type
_entity.pdbx_description
1 polymer ?
#
loop_
_entity_poly.entity_id
_entity_poly.type
_entity_poly.pdbx_seq_one_letter_code
_entity_poly.pdbx_strand_id
1 'polypeptide(L)'
;MASTKHKLRVACTFAALITLALAASCTGFFVNPTISSLAVGPASPTIETGSTANTVQMTVFGTNSDGSTSSNPSVSWSSTPTTTATISSTGLVTSVSTGTATVTATSNQNPSITGTATVTVTVGCITSIQVTPTSAQPLTANLTEDDFTAEALTCNGSFPVTDVATWTSSNTSLATVSAGAVLEVAGLTTGGTVTITAAIGNVTSNAVTITVTP
;
A
#
# COMPACT_ATOMS: atom_id res chain seq x y z
N MET A 1 -19.68 84.85 -8.05
CA MET A 1 -20.31 83.60 -7.47
C MET A 1 -20.27 82.38 -8.41
N ALA A 2 -20.01 82.49 -9.70
CA ALA A 2 -19.99 81.34 -10.65
C ALA A 2 -18.70 80.51 -10.58
N SER A 3 -17.58 81.06 -10.14
CA SER A 3 -16.26 80.33 -10.11
C SER A 3 -16.16 79.26 -9.04
N THR A 4 -16.81 79.40 -7.90
CA THR A 4 -16.71 78.47 -6.77
C THR A 4 -17.52 77.17 -7.02
N LYS A 5 -18.66 77.29 -7.68
CA LYS A 5 -19.51 76.14 -8.05
C LYS A 5 -18.88 75.25 -9.11
N HIS A 6 -18.09 75.86 -10.01
CA HIS A 6 -17.37 75.07 -11.04
C HIS A 6 -16.18 74.29 -10.46
N LYS A 7 -15.39 74.89 -9.54
CA LYS A 7 -14.32 74.22 -8.84
C LYS A 7 -14.80 73.07 -7.94
N LEU A 8 -15.95 73.24 -7.30
CA LEU A 8 -16.54 72.19 -6.47
C LEU A 8 -17.06 71.03 -7.29
N ARG A 9 -17.65 71.28 -8.47
CA ARG A 9 -18.12 70.21 -9.37
C ARG A 9 -16.93 69.40 -9.95
N VAL A 10 -15.84 70.05 -10.34
CA VAL A 10 -14.62 69.41 -10.85
C VAL A 10 -13.97 68.59 -9.74
N ALA A 11 -13.90 69.09 -8.48
CA ALA A 11 -13.36 68.32 -7.36
C ALA A 11 -14.21 67.09 -7.01
N CYS A 12 -15.56 67.19 -7.04
CA CYS A 12 -16.44 66.05 -6.82
C CYS A 12 -16.34 65.00 -7.92
N THR A 13 -16.17 65.40 -9.19
CA THR A 13 -15.98 64.43 -10.30
C THR A 13 -14.64 63.75 -10.25
N PHE A 14 -13.57 64.41 -9.84
CA PHE A 14 -12.26 63.82 -9.62
C PHE A 14 -12.28 62.81 -8.43
N ALA A 15 -12.93 63.19 -7.32
CA ALA A 15 -13.06 62.31 -6.17
C ALA A 15 -13.87 61.04 -6.50
N ALA A 16 -14.97 61.20 -7.28
CA ALA A 16 -15.78 60.06 -7.73
C ALA A 16 -15.01 59.14 -8.70
N LEU A 17 -14.19 59.67 -9.59
CA LEU A 17 -13.33 58.89 -10.48
C LEU A 17 -12.22 58.14 -9.72
N ILE A 18 -11.62 58.73 -8.71
CA ILE A 18 -10.60 58.06 -7.90
C ILE A 18 -11.23 56.93 -7.05
N THR A 19 -12.42 57.12 -6.48
CA THR A 19 -13.08 56.08 -5.72
C THR A 19 -13.56 54.94 -6.62
N LEU A 20 -13.99 55.22 -7.86
CA LEU A 20 -14.37 54.16 -8.83
C LEU A 20 -13.15 53.39 -9.32
N ALA A 21 -11.99 54.05 -9.52
CA ALA A 21 -10.74 53.40 -9.91
C ALA A 21 -10.18 52.50 -8.78
N LEU A 22 -10.31 52.93 -7.51
CA LEU A 22 -9.93 52.10 -6.36
C LEU A 22 -10.89 50.88 -6.14
N ALA A 23 -12.15 51.05 -6.40
CA ALA A 23 -13.11 49.93 -6.35
C ALA A 23 -12.90 48.92 -7.48
N ALA A 24 -12.52 49.36 -8.67
CA ALA A 24 -12.21 48.45 -9.79
C ALA A 24 -10.88 47.71 -9.66
N SER A 25 -9.93 48.28 -8.87
CA SER A 25 -8.61 47.62 -8.68
C SER A 25 -8.62 46.46 -7.67
N CYS A 26 -9.69 46.28 -6.87
CA CYS A 26 -9.80 45.24 -5.88
C CYS A 26 -10.59 43.98 -6.34
N THR A 27 -11.17 43.98 -7.52
CA THR A 27 -12.06 42.88 -7.95
C THR A 27 -11.46 41.91 -8.95
N GLY A 28 -10.15 41.91 -9.20
CA GLY A 28 -9.64 41.18 -10.33
C GLY A 28 -8.36 40.35 -10.19
N PHE A 29 -7.81 40.11 -9.01
CA PHE A 29 -6.50 39.44 -8.93
C PHE A 29 -6.40 38.29 -7.92
N PHE A 30 -7.50 37.80 -7.37
CA PHE A 30 -7.47 36.57 -6.60
C PHE A 30 -7.87 35.40 -7.52
N VAL A 31 -6.95 34.93 -8.32
CA VAL A 31 -7.03 33.60 -8.89
C VAL A 31 -6.92 32.65 -7.70
N ASN A 32 -8.00 31.90 -7.39
CA ASN A 32 -7.90 30.86 -6.40
C ASN A 32 -6.79 29.88 -6.82
N PRO A 33 -5.75 29.71 -6.01
CA PRO A 33 -4.66 28.83 -6.38
C PRO A 33 -5.19 27.41 -6.58
N THR A 34 -4.76 26.76 -7.65
CA THR A 34 -5.14 25.38 -7.95
C THR A 34 -4.06 24.44 -7.47
N ILE A 35 -4.45 23.24 -7.06
CA ILE A 35 -3.49 22.18 -6.70
C ILE A 35 -2.59 21.89 -7.89
N SER A 36 -1.27 21.94 -7.69
CA SER A 36 -0.24 21.60 -8.67
C SER A 36 0.45 20.26 -8.42
N SER A 37 0.49 19.81 -7.15
CA SER A 37 1.00 18.49 -6.78
C SER A 37 0.38 17.98 -5.48
N LEU A 38 0.41 16.66 -5.29
CA LEU A 38 -0.03 15.97 -4.08
C LEU A 38 1.10 15.13 -3.51
N ALA A 39 1.27 15.16 -2.18
CA ALA A 39 2.13 14.28 -1.43
C ALA A 39 1.27 13.47 -0.45
N VAL A 40 1.44 12.14 -0.46
CA VAL A 40 0.74 11.21 0.42
C VAL A 40 1.67 10.77 1.53
N GLY A 41 1.19 10.78 2.76
CA GLY A 41 1.93 10.34 3.93
C GLY A 41 1.11 9.38 4.79
N PRO A 42 1.80 8.46 5.44
CA PRO A 42 3.20 8.05 5.32
C PRO A 42 3.51 7.44 3.95
N ALA A 43 4.73 7.63 3.42
CA ALA A 43 5.08 7.22 2.05
C ALA A 43 5.21 5.70 1.87
N SER A 44 5.62 4.98 2.91
CA SER A 44 5.85 3.52 2.87
C SER A 44 5.48 2.88 4.21
N PRO A 45 4.20 2.92 4.62
CA PRO A 45 3.77 2.30 5.87
C PRO A 45 3.75 0.78 5.77
N THR A 46 4.03 0.12 6.89
CA THR A 46 3.80 -1.32 7.07
C THR A 46 2.63 -1.50 8.02
N ILE A 47 1.68 -2.38 7.65
CA ILE A 47 0.57 -2.82 8.47
C ILE A 47 0.56 -4.35 8.53
N GLU A 48 -0.15 -4.90 9.48
CA GLU A 48 -0.14 -6.34 9.72
C GLU A 48 -1.53 -6.94 9.49
N THR A 49 -1.61 -8.08 8.80
CA THR A 49 -2.84 -8.88 8.82
C THR A 49 -2.80 -9.83 10.02
N GLY A 50 -3.97 -10.16 10.57
CA GLY A 50 -4.07 -11.02 11.75
C GLY A 50 -3.65 -10.37 13.08
N SER A 51 -3.52 -9.05 13.14
CA SER A 51 -3.12 -8.28 14.32
C SER A 51 -4.02 -7.06 14.52
N THR A 52 -3.88 -6.39 15.68
CA THR A 52 -4.57 -5.11 15.94
C THR A 52 -3.95 -3.95 15.13
N ALA A 53 -2.73 -4.12 14.61
CA ALA A 53 -2.02 -3.15 13.74
C ALA A 53 -2.40 -3.32 12.27
N ASN A 54 -3.65 -3.65 11.98
CA ASN A 54 -4.15 -3.96 10.63
C ASN A 54 -4.59 -2.74 9.82
N THR A 55 -4.47 -1.54 10.35
CA THR A 55 -4.87 -0.30 9.68
C THR A 55 -3.82 0.79 9.78
N VAL A 56 -3.84 1.71 8.80
CA VAL A 56 -3.06 2.95 8.84
C VAL A 56 -3.87 4.10 8.24
N GLN A 57 -3.86 5.26 8.91
CA GLN A 57 -4.48 6.47 8.38
C GLN A 57 -3.51 7.16 7.43
N MET A 58 -3.91 7.31 6.18
CA MET A 58 -3.19 8.10 5.19
C MET A 58 -3.64 9.56 5.26
N THR A 59 -2.69 10.46 5.03
CA THR A 59 -2.88 11.91 4.92
C THR A 59 -2.40 12.40 3.57
N VAL A 60 -2.94 13.52 3.11
CA VAL A 60 -2.53 14.14 1.85
C VAL A 60 -2.25 15.62 2.06
N PHE A 61 -1.16 16.09 1.47
CA PHE A 61 -0.77 17.49 1.42
C PHE A 61 -0.71 17.95 -0.04
N GLY A 62 -1.27 19.10 -0.32
CA GLY A 62 -1.22 19.72 -1.64
C GLY A 62 -0.24 20.87 -1.69
N THR A 63 0.45 21.05 -2.82
CA THR A 63 1.12 22.29 -3.17
C THR A 63 0.30 22.96 -4.25
N ASN A 64 0.01 24.24 -4.08
CA ASN A 64 -0.75 25.05 -5.02
C ASN A 64 0.16 25.69 -6.09
N SER A 65 -0.43 26.18 -7.16
CA SER A 65 0.26 26.85 -8.27
C SER A 65 0.99 28.12 -7.87
N ASP A 66 0.64 28.72 -6.74
CA ASP A 66 1.31 29.91 -6.16
C ASP A 66 2.39 29.56 -5.13
N GLY A 67 2.67 28.25 -4.93
CA GLY A 67 3.64 27.74 -3.94
C GLY A 67 3.09 27.61 -2.52
N SER A 68 1.86 28.01 -2.26
CA SER A 68 1.21 27.78 -0.96
C SER A 68 0.88 26.32 -0.75
N THR A 69 0.71 25.88 0.51
CA THR A 69 0.39 24.50 0.86
C THR A 69 -1.03 24.37 1.37
N SER A 70 -1.68 23.22 1.04
CA SER A 70 -2.97 22.83 1.55
C SER A 70 -2.81 21.54 2.38
N SER A 71 -3.19 21.58 3.65
CA SER A 71 -3.02 20.46 4.58
C SER A 71 -4.08 19.35 4.43
N ASN A 72 -5.15 19.62 3.70
CA ASN A 72 -6.20 18.61 3.46
C ASN A 72 -6.96 18.93 2.16
N PRO A 73 -6.30 18.80 0.99
CA PRO A 73 -6.97 19.00 -0.29
C PRO A 73 -8.06 17.94 -0.50
N SER A 74 -9.11 18.33 -1.23
CA SER A 74 -10.17 17.38 -1.60
C SER A 74 -9.65 16.36 -2.60
N VAL A 75 -9.65 15.09 -2.21
CA VAL A 75 -9.15 13.97 -3.02
C VAL A 75 -10.10 12.78 -3.01
N SER A 76 -9.99 11.94 -4.04
CA SER A 76 -10.52 10.58 -4.07
C SER A 76 -9.39 9.59 -3.82
N TRP A 77 -9.65 8.56 -3.02
CA TRP A 77 -8.68 7.53 -2.69
C TRP A 77 -8.93 6.24 -3.47
N SER A 78 -7.86 5.56 -3.86
CA SER A 78 -7.90 4.21 -4.42
C SER A 78 -6.71 3.37 -3.95
N SER A 79 -6.86 2.04 -3.98
CA SER A 79 -5.81 1.08 -3.64
C SER A 79 -5.72 0.00 -4.71
N THR A 80 -4.52 -0.42 -5.08
CA THR A 80 -4.28 -1.46 -6.07
C THR A 80 -3.06 -2.31 -5.69
N PRO A 81 -3.21 -3.63 -5.57
CA PRO A 81 -4.44 -4.42 -5.65
C PRO A 81 -5.28 -4.35 -4.36
N THR A 82 -6.60 -4.36 -4.48
CA THR A 82 -7.52 -4.38 -3.34
C THR A 82 -7.53 -5.71 -2.58
N THR A 83 -7.01 -6.76 -3.19
CA THR A 83 -6.79 -8.07 -2.55
C THR A 83 -5.69 -8.05 -1.50
N THR A 84 -4.80 -7.06 -1.53
CA THR A 84 -3.74 -6.86 -0.52
C THR A 84 -4.15 -5.87 0.56
N ALA A 85 -4.66 -4.71 0.17
CA ALA A 85 -5.15 -3.69 1.09
C ALA A 85 -6.29 -2.88 0.46
N THR A 86 -7.25 -2.48 1.25
CA THR A 86 -8.33 -1.56 0.86
C THR A 86 -8.12 -0.18 1.47
N ILE A 87 -8.74 0.84 0.89
CA ILE A 87 -8.72 2.19 1.46
C ILE A 87 -10.14 2.77 1.47
N SER A 88 -10.49 3.46 2.56
CA SER A 88 -11.77 4.16 2.67
C SER A 88 -11.73 5.53 1.99
N SER A 89 -12.88 6.15 1.82
CA SER A 89 -12.99 7.55 1.34
C SER A 89 -12.33 8.58 2.25
N THR A 90 -12.08 8.22 3.52
CA THR A 90 -11.39 9.06 4.50
C THR A 90 -9.88 8.81 4.56
N GLY A 91 -9.34 7.91 3.72
CA GLY A 91 -7.93 7.58 3.69
C GLY A 91 -7.48 6.54 4.72
N LEU A 92 -8.41 5.80 5.35
CA LEU A 92 -8.06 4.68 6.22
C LEU A 92 -7.78 3.44 5.39
N VAL A 93 -6.53 2.98 5.41
CA VAL A 93 -6.10 1.72 4.79
C VAL A 93 -6.34 0.57 5.76
N THR A 94 -6.85 -0.54 5.25
CA THR A 94 -7.06 -1.78 6.00
C THR A 94 -6.41 -2.94 5.26
N SER A 95 -5.65 -3.77 5.97
CA SER A 95 -5.02 -4.98 5.43
C SER A 95 -6.05 -6.03 5.01
N VAL A 96 -5.77 -6.76 3.94
CA VAL A 96 -6.58 -7.90 3.46
C VAL A 96 -5.73 -9.17 3.40
N SER A 97 -4.62 -9.14 2.66
CA SER A 97 -3.65 -10.23 2.58
C SER A 97 -2.23 -9.69 2.53
N THR A 98 -1.24 -10.56 2.75
CA THR A 98 0.18 -10.18 2.65
C THR A 98 0.56 -9.72 1.26
N GLY A 99 1.53 -8.82 1.18
CA GLY A 99 2.01 -8.25 -0.08
C GLY A 99 2.17 -6.74 -0.04
N THR A 100 2.19 -6.11 -1.21
CA THR A 100 2.27 -4.65 -1.35
C THR A 100 1.08 -4.13 -2.13
N ALA A 101 0.57 -2.97 -1.73
CA ALA A 101 -0.47 -2.24 -2.45
C ALA A 101 -0.07 -0.78 -2.64
N THR A 102 -0.35 -0.23 -3.80
CA THR A 102 -0.21 1.19 -4.08
C THR A 102 -1.50 1.92 -3.72
N VAL A 103 -1.41 2.86 -2.81
CA VAL A 103 -2.49 3.78 -2.47
C VAL A 103 -2.30 5.06 -3.27
N THR A 104 -3.36 5.54 -3.91
CA THR A 104 -3.36 6.74 -4.74
C THR A 104 -4.41 7.74 -4.25
N ALA A 105 -3.98 8.97 -4.03
CA ALA A 105 -4.86 10.13 -3.86
C ALA A 105 -4.95 10.88 -5.19
N THR A 106 -6.14 11.10 -5.69
CA THR A 106 -6.42 11.84 -6.93
C THR A 106 -7.14 13.13 -6.59
N SER A 107 -6.63 14.25 -7.06
CA SER A 107 -7.26 15.57 -6.82
C SER A 107 -8.66 15.65 -7.47
N ASN A 108 -9.65 16.05 -6.68
CA ASN A 108 -11.00 16.27 -7.20
C ASN A 108 -11.10 17.57 -8.04
N GLN A 109 -10.11 18.49 -7.89
CA GLN A 109 -10.05 19.71 -8.73
C GLN A 109 -9.44 19.43 -10.11
N ASN A 110 -8.42 18.55 -10.15
CA ASN A 110 -7.76 18.14 -11.39
C ASN A 110 -7.32 16.67 -11.28
N PRO A 111 -8.07 15.74 -11.91
CA PRO A 111 -7.77 14.31 -11.85
C PRO A 111 -6.42 13.88 -12.45
N SER A 112 -5.75 14.76 -13.19
CA SER A 112 -4.38 14.49 -13.67
C SER A 112 -3.32 14.63 -12.57
N ILE A 113 -3.67 15.20 -11.41
CA ILE A 113 -2.77 15.38 -10.29
C ILE A 113 -3.04 14.30 -9.27
N THR A 114 -2.05 13.44 -9.06
CA THR A 114 -2.11 12.31 -8.13
C THR A 114 -0.91 12.32 -7.21
N GLY A 115 -1.08 11.72 -6.03
CA GLY A 115 -0.01 11.38 -5.11
C GLY A 115 -0.13 9.91 -4.72
N THR A 116 0.98 9.21 -4.54
CA THR A 116 0.98 7.77 -4.24
C THR A 116 1.80 7.44 -3.00
N ALA A 117 1.46 6.33 -2.35
CA ALA A 117 2.23 5.69 -1.29
C ALA A 117 2.18 4.17 -1.47
N THR A 118 3.25 3.47 -1.05
CA THR A 118 3.31 2.02 -1.09
C THR A 118 3.08 1.46 0.30
N VAL A 119 1.98 0.73 0.48
CA VAL A 119 1.65 0.04 1.74
C VAL A 119 2.15 -1.39 1.67
N THR A 120 2.94 -1.81 2.66
CA THR A 120 3.37 -3.20 2.82
C THR A 120 2.50 -3.87 3.88
N VAL A 121 1.92 -5.01 3.53
CA VAL A 121 1.15 -5.84 4.45
C VAL A 121 1.95 -7.09 4.80
N THR A 122 2.20 -7.29 6.09
CA THR A 122 2.91 -8.45 6.63
C THR A 122 1.98 -9.27 7.53
N VAL A 123 2.38 -10.50 7.87
CA VAL A 123 1.67 -11.28 8.91
C VAL A 123 2.17 -10.84 10.27
N GLY A 124 1.27 -10.38 11.13
CA GLY A 124 1.58 -10.01 12.52
C GLY A 124 1.21 -11.10 13.52
N CYS A 125 1.89 -11.07 14.68
CA CYS A 125 1.57 -11.93 15.84
C CYS A 125 1.51 -13.43 15.49
N ILE A 126 2.51 -13.95 14.71
CA ILE A 126 2.56 -15.36 14.36
C ILE A 126 2.89 -16.17 15.62
N THR A 127 2.00 -17.10 15.99
CA THR A 127 2.20 -18.03 17.10
C THR A 127 2.77 -19.36 16.65
N SER A 128 2.41 -19.84 15.47
CA SER A 128 2.95 -21.03 14.82
C SER A 128 2.71 -21.01 13.33
N ILE A 129 3.44 -21.83 12.59
CA ILE A 129 3.22 -22.09 11.17
C ILE A 129 2.93 -23.57 11.01
N GLN A 130 1.91 -23.90 10.24
CA GLN A 130 1.56 -25.28 9.92
C GLN A 130 1.72 -25.52 8.42
N VAL A 131 2.50 -26.55 8.07
CA VAL A 131 2.65 -27.02 6.69
C VAL A 131 1.72 -28.20 6.47
N THR A 132 1.02 -28.20 5.36
CA THR A 132 0.12 -29.25 4.90
C THR A 132 0.57 -29.74 3.51
N PRO A 133 0.56 -31.07 3.23
CA PRO A 133 0.16 -32.16 4.11
C PRO A 133 1.15 -32.36 5.27
N THR A 134 0.64 -32.82 6.43
CA THR A 134 1.47 -33.09 7.62
C THR A 134 2.18 -34.44 7.57
N SER A 135 1.73 -35.32 6.72
CA SER A 135 2.34 -36.63 6.45
C SER A 135 2.64 -36.75 4.97
N ALA A 136 3.92 -36.98 4.66
CA ALA A 136 4.38 -37.10 3.30
C ALA A 136 3.90 -38.38 2.61
N GLN A 137 3.53 -38.22 1.34
CA GLN A 137 3.41 -39.34 0.41
C GLN A 137 4.83 -39.73 -0.06
N PRO A 138 5.10 -41.02 -0.31
CA PRO A 138 6.34 -41.41 -0.96
C PRO A 138 6.38 -40.81 -2.39
N LEU A 139 7.40 -40.05 -2.70
CA LEU A 139 7.62 -39.48 -4.01
C LEU A 139 8.63 -40.30 -4.81
N THR A 140 8.35 -40.48 -6.08
CA THR A 140 9.30 -41.12 -7.02
C THR A 140 10.20 -40.07 -7.66
N ALA A 141 11.39 -40.47 -8.09
CA ALA A 141 12.32 -39.60 -8.80
C ALA A 141 11.69 -38.91 -10.02
N ASN A 142 12.13 -37.65 -10.28
CA ASN A 142 11.66 -36.80 -11.39
C ASN A 142 10.20 -36.31 -11.28
N LEU A 143 9.61 -36.28 -10.09
CA LEU A 143 8.33 -35.62 -9.85
C LEU A 143 8.52 -34.16 -9.41
N THR A 144 7.62 -33.32 -9.89
CA THR A 144 7.40 -31.98 -9.40
C THR A 144 6.02 -31.98 -8.75
N GLU A 145 5.93 -31.66 -7.48
CA GLU A 145 4.66 -31.47 -6.77
C GLU A 145 4.58 -30.09 -6.17
N ASP A 146 3.42 -29.49 -6.26
CA ASP A 146 3.10 -28.15 -5.74
C ASP A 146 2.00 -28.16 -4.65
N ASP A 147 1.81 -29.33 -4.02
CA ASP A 147 0.73 -29.54 -3.05
C ASP A 147 1.05 -29.06 -1.61
N PHE A 148 2.22 -28.44 -1.40
CA PHE A 148 2.52 -27.92 -0.07
C PHE A 148 1.87 -26.55 0.12
N THR A 149 1.24 -26.37 1.26
CA THR A 149 0.71 -25.09 1.72
C THR A 149 1.20 -24.79 3.12
N ALA A 150 1.39 -23.52 3.42
CA ALA A 150 1.70 -23.06 4.76
C ALA A 150 0.63 -22.09 5.26
N GLU A 151 0.14 -22.32 6.47
CA GLU A 151 -0.72 -21.41 7.21
C GLU A 151 -0.03 -20.89 8.46
N ALA A 152 -0.04 -19.57 8.67
CA ALA A 152 0.36 -18.98 9.93
C ALA A 152 -0.85 -18.86 10.86
N LEU A 153 -0.74 -19.45 12.05
CA LEU A 153 -1.66 -19.18 13.15
C LEU A 153 -1.23 -17.88 13.82
N THR A 154 -2.18 -16.98 13.97
CA THR A 154 -1.95 -15.67 14.58
C THR A 154 -2.89 -15.47 15.77
N CYS A 155 -2.72 -14.35 16.50
CA CYS A 155 -3.61 -13.98 17.61
C CYS A 155 -5.08 -13.82 17.19
N ASN A 156 -5.37 -13.62 15.90
CA ASN A 156 -6.69 -13.30 15.37
C ASN A 156 -7.19 -14.29 14.30
N GLY A 157 -6.58 -15.45 14.17
CA GLY A 157 -6.97 -16.48 13.21
C GLY A 157 -5.82 -17.05 12.41
N SER A 158 -6.11 -17.85 11.38
CA SER A 158 -5.10 -18.39 10.47
C SER A 158 -5.11 -17.66 9.12
N PHE A 159 -3.93 -17.55 8.51
CA PHE A 159 -3.73 -16.88 7.22
C PHE A 159 -2.79 -17.70 6.35
N PRO A 160 -3.08 -17.87 5.03
CA PRO A 160 -2.19 -18.52 4.10
C PRO A 160 -0.90 -17.72 3.95
N VAL A 161 0.23 -18.39 4.05
CA VAL A 161 1.56 -17.79 3.97
C VAL A 161 2.50 -18.53 3.02
N THR A 162 1.96 -19.40 2.17
CA THR A 162 2.71 -20.25 1.24
C THR A 162 3.70 -19.45 0.39
N ASP A 163 3.27 -18.34 -0.20
CA ASP A 163 4.06 -17.53 -1.13
C ASP A 163 5.06 -16.59 -0.44
N VAL A 164 4.91 -16.36 0.87
CA VAL A 164 5.76 -15.41 1.63
C VAL A 164 6.67 -16.13 2.63
N ALA A 165 6.45 -17.42 2.90
CA ALA A 165 7.30 -18.21 3.75
C ALA A 165 8.62 -18.56 3.07
N THR A 166 9.68 -18.63 3.86
CA THR A 166 10.95 -19.19 3.43
C THR A 166 10.90 -20.70 3.59
N TRP A 167 10.95 -21.41 2.49
CA TRP A 167 10.93 -22.86 2.46
C TRP A 167 12.34 -23.44 2.52
N THR A 168 12.50 -24.53 3.25
CA THR A 168 13.80 -25.19 3.45
C THR A 168 13.66 -26.71 3.33
N SER A 169 14.56 -27.30 2.54
CA SER A 169 14.76 -28.74 2.45
C SER A 169 16.00 -29.14 3.27
N SER A 170 15.90 -30.21 4.06
CA SER A 170 17.04 -30.73 4.84
C SER A 170 18.11 -31.40 3.98
N ASN A 171 17.78 -31.78 2.75
CA ASN A 171 18.71 -32.40 1.79
C ASN A 171 18.37 -32.02 0.35
N THR A 172 18.98 -30.95 -0.12
CA THR A 172 18.75 -30.43 -1.48
C THR A 172 19.29 -31.34 -2.59
N SER A 173 20.10 -32.35 -2.25
CA SER A 173 20.53 -33.36 -3.23
C SER A 173 19.44 -34.40 -3.51
N LEU A 174 18.48 -34.59 -2.58
CA LEU A 174 17.33 -35.47 -2.76
C LEU A 174 16.12 -34.73 -3.31
N ALA A 175 15.79 -33.58 -2.71
CA ALA A 175 14.69 -32.76 -3.16
C ALA A 175 14.95 -31.28 -2.82
N THR A 176 14.56 -30.38 -3.71
CA THR A 176 14.56 -28.94 -3.51
C THR A 176 13.13 -28.45 -3.34
N VAL A 177 12.96 -27.34 -2.62
CA VAL A 177 11.68 -26.63 -2.51
C VAL A 177 11.88 -25.18 -2.87
N SER A 178 11.08 -24.68 -3.79
CA SER A 178 11.15 -23.28 -4.25
C SER A 178 10.30 -22.35 -3.41
N ALA A 179 10.42 -21.05 -3.64
CA ALA A 179 9.43 -20.07 -3.20
C ALA A 179 8.06 -20.44 -3.84
N GLY A 180 6.97 -20.40 -3.04
CA GLY A 180 5.66 -20.88 -3.49
C GLY A 180 5.43 -22.37 -3.26
N ALA A 181 6.35 -23.04 -2.53
CA ALA A 181 6.21 -24.44 -2.07
C ALA A 181 6.24 -25.52 -3.16
N VAL A 182 6.76 -25.22 -4.35
CA VAL A 182 6.94 -26.21 -5.38
C VAL A 182 8.11 -27.11 -5.00
N LEU A 183 7.84 -28.40 -4.83
CA LEU A 183 8.84 -29.43 -4.52
C LEU A 183 9.34 -30.09 -5.82
N GLU A 184 10.64 -30.12 -6.00
CA GLU A 184 11.31 -30.82 -7.10
C GLU A 184 12.17 -31.94 -6.54
N VAL A 185 11.88 -33.16 -6.96
CA VAL A 185 12.65 -34.35 -6.58
C VAL A 185 13.72 -34.60 -7.65
N ALA A 186 14.98 -34.71 -7.21
CA ALA A 186 16.09 -35.02 -8.12
C ALA A 186 15.97 -36.44 -8.69
N GLY A 187 16.42 -36.62 -9.95
CA GLY A 187 16.53 -37.94 -10.59
C GLY A 187 17.64 -38.77 -9.99
N LEU A 188 17.36 -39.51 -8.91
CA LEU A 188 18.38 -40.22 -8.12
C LEU A 188 18.36 -41.74 -8.37
N THR A 189 19.53 -42.34 -8.27
CA THR A 189 19.70 -43.80 -8.25
C THR A 189 19.59 -44.40 -6.84
N THR A 190 19.57 -43.57 -5.80
CA THR A 190 19.44 -43.96 -4.41
C THR A 190 18.34 -43.14 -3.75
N GLY A 191 17.39 -43.80 -3.09
CA GLY A 191 16.35 -43.13 -2.32
C GLY A 191 16.83 -42.62 -0.96
N GLY A 192 15.98 -41.90 -0.26
CA GLY A 192 16.27 -41.39 1.06
C GLY A 192 15.10 -40.59 1.63
N THR A 193 15.31 -39.99 2.81
CA THR A 193 14.32 -39.12 3.44
C THR A 193 14.79 -37.69 3.46
N VAL A 194 13.86 -36.77 3.27
CA VAL A 194 14.08 -35.31 3.37
C VAL A 194 12.98 -34.70 4.20
N THR A 195 13.29 -33.67 4.98
CA THR A 195 12.29 -32.90 5.69
C THR A 195 12.12 -31.52 5.08
N ILE A 196 10.88 -31.09 4.91
CA ILE A 196 10.52 -29.77 4.41
C ILE A 196 9.95 -28.96 5.57
N THR A 197 10.38 -27.71 5.68
CA THR A 197 9.87 -26.73 6.64
C THR A 197 9.63 -25.38 5.97
N ALA A 198 8.72 -24.60 6.53
CA ALA A 198 8.44 -23.23 6.18
C ALA A 198 8.71 -22.30 7.36
N ALA A 199 9.24 -21.10 7.13
CA ALA A 199 9.52 -20.14 8.19
C ALA A 199 9.14 -18.72 7.80
N ILE A 200 8.69 -17.94 8.78
CA ILE A 200 8.53 -16.47 8.67
C ILE A 200 9.21 -15.86 9.89
N GLY A 201 10.24 -15.06 9.64
CA GLY A 201 11.10 -14.52 10.71
C GLY A 201 11.70 -15.64 11.55
N ASN A 202 11.40 -15.65 12.84
CA ASN A 202 11.91 -16.64 13.79
C ASN A 202 10.93 -17.81 14.06
N VAL A 203 9.77 -17.83 13.41
CA VAL A 203 8.77 -18.90 13.59
C VAL A 203 8.92 -19.91 12.46
N THR A 204 9.22 -21.16 12.82
CA THR A 204 9.36 -22.29 11.90
C THR A 204 8.19 -23.27 12.07
N SER A 205 7.75 -23.86 10.98
CA SER A 205 6.66 -24.83 10.95
C SER A 205 7.03 -26.17 11.56
N ASN A 206 6.03 -27.06 11.68
CA ASN A 206 6.26 -28.50 11.75
C ASN A 206 7.12 -28.95 10.55
N ALA A 207 7.92 -29.99 10.76
CA ALA A 207 8.67 -30.64 9.70
C ALA A 207 7.78 -31.70 9.01
N VAL A 208 7.74 -31.65 7.69
CA VAL A 208 7.10 -32.68 6.86
C VAL A 208 8.17 -33.61 6.31
N THR A 209 8.11 -34.89 6.64
CA THR A 209 9.09 -35.87 6.16
C THR A 209 8.62 -36.52 4.88
N ILE A 210 9.43 -36.48 3.84
CA ILE A 210 9.19 -37.05 2.53
C ILE A 210 10.16 -38.22 2.32
N THR A 211 9.65 -39.35 1.84
CA THR A 211 10.49 -40.48 1.40
C THR A 211 10.60 -40.45 -0.11
N VAL A 212 11.81 -40.24 -0.60
CA VAL A 212 12.14 -40.29 -2.02
C VAL A 212 12.53 -41.72 -2.37
N THR A 213 11.88 -42.30 -3.34
CA THR A 213 12.22 -43.63 -3.88
C THR A 213 12.82 -43.49 -5.28
N PRO A 214 13.85 -44.32 -5.64
CA PRO A 214 14.48 -44.30 -6.97
C PRO A 214 13.52 -44.59 -8.11
#